data_9f9a5e364e74a5b53daf51c4d9a19237
#
_entry.id   9f9a5e364e74a5b53daf51c4d9a19237
#
_cell.length_a   1.000
_cell.length_b   1.000
_cell.length_c   1.000
_cell.angle_alpha   90.00
_cell.angle_beta   90.00
_cell.angle_gamma   90.00
#
_symmetry.space_group_name_H-M   'P 1'
#
loop_
_entity.id
_entity.type
_entity.pdbx_description
1 polymer ?
#
loop_
_entity_poly.entity_id
_entity_poly.type
_entity_poly.pdbx_seq_one_letter_code
_entity_poly.pdbx_strand_id
1 'polypeptide(L)'
;MGLGQTGGYADYAVLDDQLAMPVPEHLSFVQAAAIPEVFLTAYQCLFTIGQLKADQKVLIHAGASGVGTAAIQLARQVSPSRIYATAGSSNKIQFCQDLGADLAINYKEEDFAKLVSADSQDQGVDLILDFVGANYWHQNIATLATDGKLVLIGLLSGSQVKDLDLAEIQSKRLQIEGTLLSSRSLAYKRDLVASFTSHALDRFQSGRLEPIIDQVFPFENVEVAHQYMTDNKNIGKIILDLSQ
;
A
#
# COMPACT_ATOMS: atom_id res chain seq x y z
N MET A 1 13.42 10.79 10.11
CA MET A 1 13.10 9.53 9.42
C MET A 1 13.44 9.63 7.95
N GLY A 2 13.63 8.54 7.22
CA GLY A 2 14.00 8.66 5.80
C GLY A 2 13.94 7.35 5.03
N LEU A 3 14.01 7.45 3.70
CA LEU A 3 14.01 6.32 2.78
C LEU A 3 15.46 5.87 2.50
N GLY A 4 15.98 4.95 3.33
CA GLY A 4 17.30 4.36 3.12
C GLY A 4 17.34 3.44 1.89
N GLN A 5 18.50 3.32 1.25
CA GLN A 5 18.71 2.38 0.14
C GLN A 5 19.11 0.98 0.64
N THR A 6 19.98 0.92 1.64
CA THR A 6 20.52 -0.30 2.23
C THR A 6 20.95 -0.02 3.68
N GLY A 7 21.18 -1.08 4.47
CA GLY A 7 21.87 -0.96 5.77
C GLY A 7 21.01 -0.46 6.92
N GLY A 8 19.69 -0.62 6.86
CA GLY A 8 18.80 -0.23 7.96
C GLY A 8 18.90 -1.12 9.21
N TYR A 9 19.53 -2.30 9.13
CA TYR A 9 19.79 -3.19 10.25
C TYR A 9 21.18 -2.88 10.83
N ALA A 10 21.37 -1.69 11.38
CA ALA A 10 22.64 -1.21 11.87
C ALA A 10 22.46 -0.04 12.84
N ASP A 11 23.43 0.18 13.72
CA ASP A 11 23.45 1.33 14.64
C ASP A 11 23.59 2.67 13.90
N TYR A 12 24.18 2.65 12.71
CA TYR A 12 24.37 3.81 11.84
C TYR A 12 24.02 3.48 10.40
N ALA A 13 23.34 4.39 9.75
CA ALA A 13 23.02 4.30 8.32
C ALA A 13 23.36 5.60 7.61
N VAL A 14 23.78 5.53 6.34
CA VAL A 14 23.98 6.70 5.50
C VAL A 14 22.72 6.96 4.72
N LEU A 15 22.25 8.20 4.78
CA LEU A 15 21.04 8.66 4.09
C LEU A 15 21.38 9.91 3.29
N ASP A 16 20.88 9.99 2.06
CA ASP A 16 20.84 11.22 1.29
C ASP A 16 19.97 12.26 2.02
N ASP A 17 20.46 13.47 2.17
CA ASP A 17 19.77 14.52 2.94
C ASP A 17 18.38 14.87 2.38
N GLN A 18 18.20 14.78 1.05
CA GLN A 18 16.92 15.02 0.39
C GLN A 18 15.96 13.81 0.46
N LEU A 19 16.40 12.67 0.98
CA LEU A 19 15.54 11.55 1.35
C LEU A 19 15.18 11.53 2.84
N ALA A 20 15.69 12.51 3.60
CA ALA A 20 15.36 12.70 5.00
C ALA A 20 14.08 13.53 5.16
N MET A 21 13.25 13.13 6.10
CA MET A 21 12.03 13.83 6.50
C MET A 21 12.11 14.16 7.99
N PRO A 22 11.64 15.33 8.45
CA PRO A 22 11.53 15.60 9.88
C PRO A 22 10.59 14.60 10.54
N VAL A 23 10.86 14.26 11.79
CA VAL A 23 9.96 13.42 12.60
C VAL A 23 8.97 14.37 13.29
N PRO A 24 7.64 14.17 13.15
CA PRO A 24 6.66 14.91 13.93
C PRO A 24 6.93 14.78 15.43
N GLU A 25 6.84 15.88 16.18
CA GLU A 25 7.30 15.95 17.58
C GLU A 25 6.64 14.93 18.52
N HIS A 26 5.39 14.55 18.24
CA HIS A 26 4.65 13.60 19.08
C HIS A 26 4.92 12.13 18.73
N LEU A 27 5.64 11.84 17.64
CA LEU A 27 5.95 10.45 17.24
C LEU A 27 7.25 9.97 17.89
N SER A 28 7.22 8.78 18.45
CA SER A 28 8.43 8.06 18.87
C SER A 28 9.27 7.65 17.65
N PHE A 29 10.54 7.30 17.86
CA PHE A 29 11.39 6.76 16.79
C PHE A 29 10.86 5.45 16.22
N VAL A 30 10.23 4.60 17.04
CA VAL A 30 9.55 3.37 16.61
C VAL A 30 8.42 3.69 15.63
N GLN A 31 7.58 4.68 15.94
CA GLN A 31 6.52 5.13 15.05
C GLN A 31 7.08 5.78 13.79
N ALA A 32 8.11 6.61 13.91
CA ALA A 32 8.76 7.25 12.78
C ALA A 32 9.41 6.24 11.81
N ALA A 33 9.95 5.14 12.32
CA ALA A 33 10.52 4.07 11.50
C ALA A 33 9.48 3.35 10.63
N ALA A 34 8.23 3.32 11.06
CA ALA A 34 7.14 2.67 10.34
C ALA A 34 6.59 3.49 9.14
N ILE A 35 7.06 4.73 8.92
CA ILE A 35 6.47 5.63 7.92
C ILE A 35 7.16 5.55 6.55
N PRO A 36 8.48 5.73 6.39
CA PRO A 36 9.08 6.10 5.09
C PRO A 36 8.75 5.14 3.95
N GLU A 37 9.02 3.86 4.12
CA GLU A 37 8.88 2.89 3.04
C GLU A 37 7.43 2.71 2.61
N VAL A 38 6.54 2.46 3.57
CA VAL A 38 5.14 2.09 3.25
C VAL A 38 4.30 3.28 2.81
N PHE A 39 4.49 4.45 3.44
CA PHE A 39 3.74 5.64 3.04
C PHE A 39 4.23 6.23 1.72
N LEU A 40 5.54 6.23 1.45
CA LEU A 40 6.07 6.68 0.16
C LEU A 40 5.66 5.73 -0.97
N THR A 41 5.66 4.41 -0.73
CA THR A 41 5.15 3.43 -1.69
C THR A 41 3.66 3.63 -1.95
N ALA A 42 2.85 3.75 -0.91
CA ALA A 42 1.42 4.01 -1.06
C ALA A 42 1.14 5.34 -1.77
N TYR A 43 1.85 6.40 -1.40
CA TYR A 43 1.71 7.73 -1.98
C TYR A 43 2.03 7.76 -3.47
N GLN A 44 3.17 7.16 -3.89
CA GLN A 44 3.49 7.09 -5.32
C GLN A 44 2.43 6.30 -6.10
N CYS A 45 1.95 5.18 -5.54
CA CYS A 45 1.00 4.31 -6.22
C CYS A 45 -0.40 4.95 -6.33
N LEU A 46 -0.83 5.70 -5.32
CA LEU A 46 -2.11 6.39 -5.33
C LEU A 46 -2.08 7.67 -6.19
N PHE A 47 -1.05 8.51 -6.00
CA PHE A 47 -1.09 9.89 -6.51
C PHE A 47 -0.15 10.14 -7.68
N THR A 48 1.10 9.67 -7.62
CA THR A 48 2.06 9.90 -8.71
C THR A 48 1.76 9.03 -9.92
N ILE A 49 1.52 7.74 -9.71
CA ILE A 49 1.24 6.75 -10.75
C ILE A 49 -0.27 6.61 -10.97
N GLY A 50 -1.01 6.32 -9.91
CA GLY A 50 -2.45 6.07 -9.94
C GLY A 50 -3.28 7.30 -10.30
N GLN A 51 -2.78 8.49 -9.94
CA GLN A 51 -3.47 9.77 -10.15
C GLN A 51 -4.90 9.80 -9.61
N LEU A 52 -5.09 9.14 -8.45
CA LEU A 52 -6.38 9.04 -7.79
C LEU A 52 -6.95 10.44 -7.51
N LYS A 53 -8.18 10.66 -7.89
CA LYS A 53 -8.93 11.91 -7.71
C LYS A 53 -10.12 11.71 -6.78
N ALA A 54 -10.72 12.82 -6.37
CA ALA A 54 -12.02 12.79 -5.70
C ALA A 54 -13.06 12.04 -6.52
N ASP A 55 -14.01 11.41 -5.86
CA ASP A 55 -15.12 10.64 -6.44
C ASP A 55 -14.72 9.38 -7.24
N GLN A 56 -13.44 9.05 -7.33
CA GLN A 56 -12.99 7.80 -7.93
C GLN A 56 -13.02 6.64 -6.93
N LYS A 57 -13.15 5.41 -7.43
CA LYS A 57 -13.17 4.18 -6.64
C LYS A 57 -11.80 3.51 -6.73
N VAL A 58 -11.30 3.04 -5.59
CA VAL A 58 -10.00 2.33 -5.52
C VAL A 58 -10.14 0.99 -4.84
N LEU A 59 -9.50 -0.03 -5.41
CA LEU A 59 -9.32 -1.35 -4.78
C LEU A 59 -7.85 -1.52 -4.34
N ILE A 60 -7.67 -1.83 -3.07
CA ILE A 60 -6.36 -2.02 -2.43
C ILE A 60 -6.23 -3.48 -1.99
N HIS A 61 -5.43 -4.27 -2.71
CA HIS A 61 -5.12 -5.62 -2.28
C HIS A 61 -4.19 -5.62 -1.07
N ALA A 62 -4.23 -6.72 -0.29
CA ALA A 62 -3.46 -6.84 0.95
C ALA A 62 -3.65 -5.63 1.88
N GLY A 63 -4.89 -5.18 2.09
CA GLY A 63 -5.24 -3.96 2.81
C GLY A 63 -4.70 -3.87 4.24
N ALA A 64 -4.50 -5.00 4.92
CA ALA A 64 -3.92 -5.06 6.26
C ALA A 64 -2.39 -5.12 6.28
N SER A 65 -1.69 -5.09 5.13
CA SER A 65 -0.24 -4.99 5.07
C SER A 65 0.24 -3.59 5.42
N GLY A 66 1.56 -3.42 5.62
CA GLY A 66 2.12 -2.09 5.89
C GLY A 66 1.78 -1.06 4.82
N VAL A 67 1.94 -1.40 3.53
CA VAL A 67 1.59 -0.49 2.43
C VAL A 67 0.07 -0.36 2.28
N GLY A 68 -0.69 -1.45 2.47
CA GLY A 68 -2.15 -1.45 2.39
C GLY A 68 -2.78 -0.51 3.43
N THR A 69 -2.31 -0.56 4.68
CA THR A 69 -2.80 0.32 5.76
C THR A 69 -2.49 1.79 5.49
N ALA A 70 -1.32 2.09 4.95
CA ALA A 70 -0.95 3.44 4.51
C ALA A 70 -1.81 3.90 3.32
N ALA A 71 -2.07 3.01 2.35
CA ALA A 71 -2.87 3.33 1.17
C ALA A 71 -4.34 3.62 1.51
N ILE A 72 -4.97 2.86 2.40
CA ILE A 72 -6.34 3.11 2.85
C ILE A 72 -6.44 4.51 3.49
N GLN A 73 -5.53 4.83 4.41
CA GLN A 73 -5.52 6.13 5.08
C GLN A 73 -5.28 7.28 4.10
N LEU A 74 -4.31 7.15 3.19
CA LEU A 74 -4.00 8.19 2.19
C LEU A 74 -5.15 8.37 1.19
N ALA A 75 -5.75 7.29 0.71
CA ALA A 75 -6.90 7.37 -0.20
C ALA A 75 -8.06 8.12 0.46
N ARG A 76 -8.33 7.89 1.74
CA ARG A 76 -9.39 8.57 2.48
C ARG A 76 -9.19 10.10 2.58
N GLN A 77 -7.95 10.59 2.41
CA GLN A 77 -7.64 12.03 2.45
C GLN A 77 -8.07 12.80 1.17
N VAL A 78 -8.41 12.10 0.08
CA VAL A 78 -8.73 12.73 -1.21
C VAL A 78 -10.22 13.05 -1.37
N SER A 79 -11.01 12.89 -0.32
CA SER A 79 -12.48 12.98 -0.36
C SER A 79 -13.15 11.83 -1.15
N PRO A 80 -14.19 11.28 -0.60
CA PRO A 80 -14.45 9.87 -0.69
C PRO A 80 -14.86 9.42 -2.07
N SER A 81 -13.93 8.84 -2.71
CA SER A 81 -14.19 7.69 -3.52
C SER A 81 -14.61 6.51 -2.63
N ARG A 82 -15.08 5.48 -3.22
CA ARG A 82 -15.30 4.20 -2.55
C ARG A 82 -13.94 3.50 -2.42
N ILE A 83 -13.58 3.05 -1.22
CA ILE A 83 -12.36 2.30 -0.96
C ILE A 83 -12.72 0.84 -0.68
N TYR A 84 -12.27 -0.03 -1.58
CA TYR A 84 -12.32 -1.48 -1.41
C TYR A 84 -10.97 -1.99 -0.93
N ALA A 85 -10.98 -3.01 -0.07
CA ALA A 85 -9.76 -3.66 0.36
C ALA A 85 -9.92 -5.19 0.36
N THR A 86 -8.84 -5.94 0.12
CA THR A 86 -8.84 -7.38 0.33
C THR A 86 -7.90 -7.76 1.46
N ALA A 87 -8.30 -8.70 2.29
CA ALA A 87 -7.47 -9.30 3.33
C ALA A 87 -7.85 -10.76 3.58
N GLY A 88 -7.06 -11.52 4.34
CA GLY A 88 -7.21 -12.98 4.42
C GLY A 88 -7.72 -13.53 5.75
N SER A 89 -8.36 -12.72 6.59
CA SER A 89 -8.99 -13.16 7.83
C SER A 89 -9.97 -12.11 8.36
N SER A 90 -10.95 -12.53 9.16
CA SER A 90 -12.02 -11.66 9.66
C SER A 90 -11.49 -10.49 10.49
N ASN A 91 -10.45 -10.70 11.32
CA ASN A 91 -9.85 -9.61 12.09
C ASN A 91 -9.16 -8.57 11.18
N LYS A 92 -8.49 -9.01 10.11
CA LYS A 92 -7.88 -8.12 9.11
C LYS A 92 -8.93 -7.37 8.30
N ILE A 93 -10.06 -8.00 7.99
CA ILE A 93 -11.20 -7.36 7.34
C ILE A 93 -11.76 -6.24 8.21
N GLN A 94 -12.10 -6.55 9.46
CA GLN A 94 -12.61 -5.55 10.40
C GLN A 94 -11.63 -4.39 10.56
N PHE A 95 -10.32 -4.70 10.69
CA PHE A 95 -9.30 -3.67 10.80
C PHE A 95 -9.25 -2.75 9.57
N CYS A 96 -9.35 -3.29 8.36
CA CYS A 96 -9.39 -2.47 7.14
C CYS A 96 -10.62 -1.55 7.10
N GLN A 97 -11.77 -2.02 7.57
CA GLN A 97 -13.00 -1.22 7.67
C GLN A 97 -12.84 -0.09 8.70
N ASP A 98 -12.35 -0.42 9.90
CA ASP A 98 -12.11 0.56 10.97
C ASP A 98 -11.09 1.64 10.52
N LEU A 99 -10.13 1.26 9.68
CA LEU A 99 -9.13 2.16 9.11
C LEU A 99 -9.68 3.07 8.01
N GLY A 100 -10.84 2.74 7.47
CA GLY A 100 -11.53 3.57 6.49
C GLY A 100 -11.84 2.91 5.13
N ALA A 101 -11.66 1.60 4.97
CA ALA A 101 -12.18 0.90 3.80
C ALA A 101 -13.72 0.80 3.88
N ASP A 102 -14.42 1.14 2.80
CA ASP A 102 -15.89 1.08 2.76
C ASP A 102 -16.40 -0.35 2.63
N LEU A 103 -15.64 -1.20 1.95
CA LEU A 103 -15.88 -2.64 1.84
C LEU A 103 -14.55 -3.38 1.88
N ALA A 104 -14.35 -4.21 2.90
CA ALA A 104 -13.22 -5.10 2.99
C ALA A 104 -13.67 -6.55 2.77
N ILE A 105 -12.95 -7.30 1.94
CA ILE A 105 -13.36 -8.58 1.38
C ILE A 105 -12.35 -9.66 1.78
N ASN A 106 -12.84 -10.78 2.34
CA ASN A 106 -12.01 -11.93 2.64
C ASN A 106 -11.78 -12.76 1.37
N TYR A 107 -10.64 -12.56 0.73
CA TYR A 107 -10.30 -13.22 -0.54
C TYR A 107 -10.19 -14.75 -0.45
N LYS A 108 -10.18 -15.32 0.75
CA LYS A 108 -10.16 -16.78 0.95
C LYS A 108 -11.56 -17.40 0.90
N GLU A 109 -12.59 -16.61 1.14
CA GLU A 109 -13.97 -17.06 1.29
C GLU A 109 -14.87 -16.48 0.20
N GLU A 110 -14.46 -15.34 -0.38
CA GLU A 110 -15.30 -14.53 -1.24
C GLU A 110 -14.58 -14.16 -2.55
N ASP A 111 -15.36 -14.01 -3.61
CA ASP A 111 -14.89 -13.50 -4.91
C ASP A 111 -14.97 -11.96 -4.89
N PHE A 112 -13.83 -11.31 -4.76
CA PHE A 112 -13.78 -9.85 -4.67
C PHE A 112 -14.30 -9.17 -5.94
N ALA A 113 -14.10 -9.76 -7.13
CA ALA A 113 -14.56 -9.15 -8.36
C ALA A 113 -16.09 -9.09 -8.40
N LYS A 114 -16.78 -10.15 -7.96
CA LYS A 114 -18.25 -10.16 -7.87
C LYS A 114 -18.78 -9.16 -6.85
N LEU A 115 -18.15 -9.09 -5.68
CA LEU A 115 -18.60 -8.17 -4.63
C LEU A 115 -18.39 -6.72 -5.01
N VAL A 116 -17.24 -6.38 -5.61
CA VAL A 116 -16.97 -5.03 -6.11
C VAL A 116 -17.93 -4.67 -7.26
N SER A 117 -18.17 -5.60 -8.19
CA SER A 117 -19.15 -5.40 -9.28
C SER A 117 -20.53 -5.07 -8.73
N ALA A 118 -21.03 -5.89 -7.80
CA ALA A 118 -22.34 -5.68 -7.17
C ALA A 118 -22.42 -4.34 -6.41
N ASP A 119 -21.42 -4.00 -5.59
CA ASP A 119 -21.41 -2.76 -4.81
C ASP A 119 -21.22 -1.51 -5.68
N SER A 120 -20.43 -1.61 -6.76
CA SER A 120 -20.22 -0.52 -7.72
C SER A 120 -21.34 -0.40 -8.78
N GLN A 121 -22.37 -1.23 -8.73
CA GLN A 121 -23.42 -1.30 -9.75
C GLN A 121 -22.85 -1.54 -11.17
N ASP A 122 -21.93 -2.51 -11.28
CA ASP A 122 -21.21 -2.90 -12.50
C ASP A 122 -20.33 -1.80 -13.13
N GLN A 123 -20.11 -0.70 -12.42
CA GLN A 123 -19.23 0.37 -12.92
C GLN A 123 -17.74 0.04 -12.76
N GLY A 124 -17.40 -0.86 -11.83
CA GLY A 124 -16.02 -1.21 -11.51
C GLY A 124 -15.28 -0.13 -10.73
N VAL A 125 -13.94 -0.24 -10.68
CA VAL A 125 -13.07 0.69 -9.97
C VAL A 125 -12.10 1.42 -10.91
N ASP A 126 -11.74 2.65 -10.58
CA ASP A 126 -10.84 3.49 -11.39
C ASP A 126 -9.38 3.11 -11.19
N LEU A 127 -9.03 2.62 -10.01
CA LEU A 127 -7.65 2.28 -9.65
C LEU A 127 -7.60 0.98 -8.86
N ILE A 128 -6.64 0.12 -9.19
CA ILE A 128 -6.28 -1.07 -8.38
C ILE A 128 -4.82 -0.97 -7.99
N LEU A 129 -4.53 -1.15 -6.69
CA LEU A 129 -3.19 -1.36 -6.16
C LEU A 129 -2.98 -2.85 -5.92
N ASP A 130 -2.13 -3.49 -6.74
CA ASP A 130 -1.92 -4.94 -6.72
C ASP A 130 -0.54 -5.33 -6.21
N PHE A 131 -0.52 -6.08 -5.10
CA PHE A 131 0.67 -6.70 -4.50
C PHE A 131 0.73 -8.20 -4.78
N VAL A 132 -0.35 -8.77 -5.37
CA VAL A 132 -0.55 -10.22 -5.48
C VAL A 132 -0.05 -10.75 -6.81
N GLY A 133 -0.42 -10.12 -7.92
CA GLY A 133 0.06 -10.47 -9.25
C GLY A 133 -0.77 -11.55 -9.93
N ALA A 134 -0.11 -12.61 -10.43
CA ALA A 134 -0.68 -13.55 -11.41
C ALA A 134 -2.05 -14.12 -11.05
N ASN A 135 -2.28 -14.54 -9.80
CA ASN A 135 -3.55 -15.18 -9.40
C ASN A 135 -4.75 -14.21 -9.40
N TYR A 136 -4.49 -12.90 -9.33
CA TYR A 136 -5.55 -11.89 -9.30
C TYR A 136 -5.77 -11.20 -10.65
N TRP A 137 -4.93 -11.50 -11.63
CA TRP A 137 -4.95 -10.81 -12.92
C TRP A 137 -6.34 -10.75 -13.56
N HIS A 138 -6.98 -11.89 -13.79
CA HIS A 138 -8.28 -11.93 -14.48
C HIS A 138 -9.37 -11.21 -13.69
N GLN A 139 -9.40 -11.40 -12.38
CA GLN A 139 -10.35 -10.68 -11.52
C GLN A 139 -10.09 -9.17 -11.50
N ASN A 140 -8.81 -8.74 -11.48
CA ASN A 140 -8.44 -7.33 -11.55
C ASN A 140 -8.90 -6.69 -12.86
N ILE A 141 -8.62 -7.33 -13.99
CA ILE A 141 -9.06 -6.83 -15.30
C ILE A 141 -10.58 -6.74 -15.40
N ALA A 142 -11.29 -7.76 -14.89
CA ALA A 142 -12.75 -7.75 -14.84
C ALA A 142 -13.30 -6.62 -13.97
N THR A 143 -12.65 -6.34 -12.83
CA THR A 143 -13.09 -5.35 -11.83
C THR A 143 -12.82 -3.90 -12.25
N LEU A 144 -11.84 -3.65 -13.11
CA LEU A 144 -11.52 -2.30 -13.57
C LEU A 144 -12.67 -1.69 -14.39
N ALA A 145 -12.96 -0.44 -14.12
CA ALA A 145 -13.81 0.40 -14.95
C ALA A 145 -13.15 0.69 -16.31
N THR A 146 -13.92 1.22 -17.25
CA THR A 146 -13.38 1.79 -18.48
C THR A 146 -12.44 2.97 -18.15
N ASP A 147 -11.29 3.03 -18.81
CA ASP A 147 -10.16 3.94 -18.52
C ASP A 147 -9.49 3.70 -17.15
N GLY A 148 -9.79 2.58 -16.50
CA GLY A 148 -9.23 2.22 -15.21
C GLY A 148 -7.73 1.87 -15.28
N LYS A 149 -7.07 1.98 -14.12
CA LYS A 149 -5.63 1.74 -13.99
C LYS A 149 -5.32 0.64 -12.98
N LEU A 150 -4.43 -0.28 -13.38
CA LEU A 150 -3.82 -1.29 -12.52
C LEU A 150 -2.37 -0.91 -12.23
N VAL A 151 -2.02 -0.72 -10.96
CA VAL A 151 -0.64 -0.52 -10.51
C VAL A 151 -0.13 -1.83 -9.90
N LEU A 152 0.84 -2.47 -10.58
CA LEU A 152 1.51 -3.69 -10.12
C LEU A 152 2.69 -3.31 -9.22
N ILE A 153 2.60 -3.65 -7.93
CA ILE A 153 3.56 -3.27 -6.90
C ILE A 153 4.33 -4.50 -6.41
N GLY A 154 3.67 -5.64 -6.35
CA GLY A 154 4.25 -6.91 -5.91
C GLY A 154 3.73 -8.08 -6.72
N LEU A 155 4.37 -9.26 -6.54
CA LEU A 155 4.09 -10.48 -7.28
C LEU A 155 4.03 -11.69 -6.32
N LEU A 156 3.30 -11.54 -5.20
CA LEU A 156 3.24 -12.57 -4.14
C LEU A 156 2.73 -13.92 -4.62
N SER A 157 1.89 -13.96 -5.65
CA SER A 157 1.37 -15.20 -6.24
C SER A 157 2.07 -15.61 -7.54
N GLY A 158 3.13 -14.90 -7.92
CA GLY A 158 3.88 -15.14 -9.15
C GLY A 158 3.67 -14.10 -10.24
N SER A 159 4.41 -14.26 -11.34
CA SER A 159 4.51 -13.26 -12.42
C SER A 159 3.97 -13.74 -13.77
N GLN A 160 3.61 -15.00 -13.89
CA GLN A 160 3.17 -15.57 -15.16
C GLN A 160 1.66 -15.73 -15.20
N VAL A 161 1.03 -15.03 -16.12
CA VAL A 161 -0.42 -15.10 -16.38
C VAL A 161 -0.67 -15.98 -17.59
N LYS A 162 -1.57 -16.95 -17.43
CA LYS A 162 -2.06 -17.78 -18.53
C LYS A 162 -3.31 -17.17 -19.14
N ASP A 163 -3.57 -17.51 -20.40
CA ASP A 163 -4.81 -17.15 -21.10
C ASP A 163 -5.13 -15.65 -21.06
N LEU A 164 -4.08 -14.82 -21.31
CA LEU A 164 -4.21 -13.36 -21.38
C LEU A 164 -5.05 -12.96 -22.59
N ASP A 165 -6.19 -12.29 -22.35
CA ASP A 165 -7.01 -11.68 -23.40
C ASP A 165 -6.71 -10.18 -23.54
N LEU A 166 -6.05 -9.80 -24.63
CA LEU A 166 -5.74 -8.40 -24.90
C LEU A 166 -7.00 -7.58 -25.29
N ALA A 167 -8.09 -8.24 -25.74
CA ALA A 167 -9.32 -7.55 -26.07
C ALA A 167 -10.00 -6.93 -24.83
N GLU A 168 -9.86 -7.56 -23.67
CA GLU A 168 -10.35 -6.97 -22.40
C GLU A 168 -9.64 -5.66 -22.06
N ILE A 169 -8.30 -5.64 -22.22
CA ILE A 169 -7.48 -4.44 -21.99
C ILE A 169 -7.87 -3.34 -22.99
N GLN A 170 -7.99 -3.69 -24.28
CA GLN A 170 -8.30 -2.75 -25.34
C GLN A 170 -9.72 -2.17 -25.20
N SER A 171 -10.72 -3.01 -24.98
CA SER A 171 -12.13 -2.60 -24.95
C SER A 171 -12.41 -1.63 -23.80
N LYS A 172 -11.76 -1.83 -22.65
CA LYS A 172 -11.88 -0.94 -21.50
C LYS A 172 -10.83 0.19 -21.50
N ARG A 173 -9.91 0.26 -22.49
CA ARG A 173 -8.79 1.23 -22.57
C ARG A 173 -7.95 1.28 -21.29
N LEU A 174 -7.66 0.11 -20.72
CA LEU A 174 -6.98 -0.01 -19.42
C LEU A 174 -5.53 0.48 -19.49
N GLN A 175 -5.07 1.04 -18.39
CA GLN A 175 -3.68 1.36 -18.14
C GLN A 175 -3.09 0.36 -17.14
N ILE A 176 -1.98 -0.29 -17.49
CA ILE A 176 -1.30 -1.24 -16.61
C ILE A 176 0.13 -0.76 -16.43
N GLU A 177 0.49 -0.42 -15.20
CA GLU A 177 1.79 0.13 -14.88
C GLU A 177 2.46 -0.64 -13.73
N GLY A 178 3.66 -1.16 -13.97
CA GLY A 178 4.49 -1.77 -12.94
C GLY A 178 5.35 -0.72 -12.23
N THR A 179 5.53 -0.87 -10.91
CA THR A 179 6.41 0.01 -10.13
C THR A 179 7.22 -0.76 -9.10
N LEU A 180 8.44 -0.28 -8.87
CA LEU A 180 9.34 -0.77 -7.83
C LEU A 180 10.12 0.43 -7.28
N LEU A 181 9.76 0.92 -6.09
CA LEU A 181 10.35 2.12 -5.50
C LEU A 181 11.88 1.99 -5.31
N SER A 182 12.34 0.80 -4.92
CA SER A 182 13.78 0.54 -4.69
C SER A 182 14.64 0.80 -5.92
N SER A 183 14.14 0.52 -7.13
CA SER A 183 14.86 0.68 -8.40
C SER A 183 14.71 2.07 -9.05
N ARG A 184 13.89 2.96 -8.49
CA ARG A 184 13.72 4.32 -9.00
C ARG A 184 15.02 5.12 -8.84
N SER A 185 15.24 6.07 -9.75
CA SER A 185 16.39 6.98 -9.68
C SER A 185 16.38 7.82 -8.41
N LEU A 186 17.54 8.30 -8.00
CA LEU A 186 17.67 9.16 -6.83
C LEU A 186 16.85 10.46 -7.01
N ALA A 187 16.85 11.05 -8.21
CA ALA A 187 16.05 12.23 -8.51
C ALA A 187 14.55 11.97 -8.27
N TYR A 188 14.02 10.86 -8.83
CA TYR A 188 12.63 10.47 -8.58
C TYR A 188 12.30 10.31 -7.08
N LYS A 189 13.18 9.66 -6.34
CA LYS A 189 12.99 9.46 -4.89
C LYS A 189 12.99 10.78 -4.12
N ARG A 190 13.86 11.72 -4.48
CA ARG A 190 13.90 13.08 -3.89
C ARG A 190 12.61 13.84 -4.16
N ASP A 191 12.14 13.84 -5.40
CA ASP A 191 10.87 14.50 -5.78
C ASP A 191 9.68 13.86 -5.05
N LEU A 192 9.67 12.53 -4.93
CA LEU A 192 8.63 11.80 -4.19
C LEU A 192 8.64 12.16 -2.70
N VAL A 193 9.81 12.19 -2.07
CA VAL A 193 9.95 12.56 -0.65
C VAL A 193 9.53 14.01 -0.42
N ALA A 194 9.95 14.94 -1.28
CA ALA A 194 9.55 16.33 -1.19
C ALA A 194 8.03 16.51 -1.34
N SER A 195 7.44 15.84 -2.33
CA SER A 195 5.99 15.86 -2.56
C SER A 195 5.21 15.26 -1.38
N PHE A 196 5.61 14.09 -0.91
CA PHE A 196 5.00 13.43 0.24
C PHE A 196 5.10 14.31 1.50
N THR A 197 6.27 14.87 1.78
CA THR A 197 6.51 15.73 2.94
C THR A 197 5.56 16.92 2.94
N SER A 198 5.43 17.61 1.79
CA SER A 198 4.57 18.78 1.67
C SER A 198 3.07 18.47 1.81
N HIS A 199 2.63 17.27 1.41
CA HIS A 199 1.20 16.91 1.40
C HIS A 199 0.76 16.09 2.61
N ALA A 200 1.64 15.31 3.21
CA ALA A 200 1.24 14.30 4.19
C ALA A 200 1.80 14.54 5.60
N LEU A 201 2.91 15.24 5.77
CA LEU A 201 3.58 15.34 7.06
C LEU A 201 2.70 16.00 8.14
N ASP A 202 2.02 17.10 7.81
CA ASP A 202 1.11 17.79 8.72
C ASP A 202 -0.09 16.93 9.15
N ARG A 203 -0.41 15.91 8.35
CA ARG A 203 -1.50 14.98 8.67
C ARG A 203 -1.08 13.98 9.74
N PHE A 204 0.19 13.61 9.80
CA PHE A 204 0.73 12.89 10.95
C PHE A 204 0.70 13.76 12.19
N GLN A 205 1.14 15.03 12.07
CA GLN A 205 1.12 15.98 13.20
C GLN A 205 -0.29 16.15 13.79
N SER A 206 -1.31 16.12 12.95
CA SER A 206 -2.72 16.26 13.37
C SER A 206 -3.43 14.95 13.73
N GLY A 207 -2.73 13.80 13.68
CA GLY A 207 -3.32 12.48 13.94
C GLY A 207 -4.29 11.98 12.85
N ARG A 208 -4.33 12.63 11.69
CA ARG A 208 -5.14 12.17 10.55
C ARG A 208 -4.49 11.03 9.75
N LEU A 209 -3.20 10.85 9.90
CA LEU A 209 -2.42 9.70 9.43
C LEU A 209 -1.65 9.15 10.61
N GLU A 210 -1.65 7.83 10.73
CA GLU A 210 -0.94 7.13 11.79
C GLU A 210 -0.16 5.93 11.23
N PRO A 211 1.09 5.73 11.65
CA PRO A 211 1.81 4.51 11.33
C PRO A 211 1.20 3.32 12.08
N ILE A 212 0.74 2.33 11.34
CA ILE A 212 0.18 1.11 11.93
C ILE A 212 1.32 0.14 12.23
N ILE A 213 1.54 -0.12 13.50
CA ILE A 213 2.57 -1.04 14.01
C ILE A 213 1.88 -2.22 14.69
N ASP A 214 2.16 -3.41 14.20
CA ASP A 214 1.66 -4.65 14.78
C ASP A 214 2.50 -5.06 16.00
N GLN A 215 3.82 -5.19 15.77
CA GLN A 215 4.75 -5.61 16.82
C GLN A 215 6.11 -4.90 16.71
N VAL A 216 6.75 -4.74 17.86
CA VAL A 216 8.13 -4.31 17.99
C VAL A 216 8.95 -5.48 18.56
N PHE A 217 9.99 -5.87 17.86
CA PHE A 217 10.93 -6.91 18.31
C PHE A 217 12.27 -6.29 18.65
N PRO A 218 12.94 -6.74 19.74
CA PRO A 218 14.36 -6.47 19.92
C PRO A 218 15.17 -6.96 18.70
N PHE A 219 16.23 -6.26 18.34
CA PHE A 219 17.01 -6.59 17.13
C PHE A 219 17.58 -8.01 17.13
N GLU A 220 17.97 -8.53 18.30
CA GLU A 220 18.44 -9.92 18.44
C GLU A 220 17.38 -10.96 18.05
N ASN A 221 16.10 -10.58 18.02
CA ASN A 221 15.00 -11.44 17.64
C ASN A 221 14.58 -11.28 16.17
N VAL A 222 15.46 -10.76 15.30
CA VAL A 222 15.18 -10.50 13.88
C VAL A 222 14.65 -11.72 13.13
N GLU A 223 15.18 -12.91 13.41
CA GLU A 223 14.71 -14.16 12.78
C GLU A 223 13.26 -14.47 13.15
N VAL A 224 12.88 -14.24 14.42
CA VAL A 224 11.52 -14.42 14.91
C VAL A 224 10.59 -13.41 14.24
N ALA A 225 11.01 -12.16 14.09
CA ALA A 225 10.27 -11.12 13.42
C ALA A 225 10.03 -11.45 11.93
N HIS A 226 11.05 -11.98 11.23
CA HIS A 226 10.94 -12.44 9.85
C HIS A 226 9.98 -13.63 9.72
N GLN A 227 10.05 -14.60 10.63
CA GLN A 227 9.15 -15.74 10.64
C GLN A 227 7.71 -15.30 10.88
N TYR A 228 7.49 -14.38 11.82
CA TYR A 228 6.18 -13.81 12.11
C TYR A 228 5.56 -13.12 10.88
N MET A 229 6.39 -12.38 10.12
CA MET A 229 5.98 -11.78 8.85
C MET A 229 5.66 -12.83 7.79
N THR A 230 6.50 -13.86 7.65
CA THR A 230 6.31 -14.96 6.69
C THR A 230 5.03 -15.75 6.97
N ASP A 231 4.68 -15.92 8.24
CA ASP A 231 3.42 -16.53 8.67
C ASP A 231 2.18 -15.65 8.39
N ASN A 232 2.38 -14.45 7.83
CA ASN A 232 1.32 -13.49 7.52
C ASN A 232 0.44 -13.14 8.74
N LYS A 233 1.02 -13.06 9.93
CA LYS A 233 0.32 -12.76 11.18
C LYS A 233 0.05 -11.28 11.37
N ASN A 234 0.96 -10.44 10.88
CA ASN A 234 0.97 -9.00 11.13
C ASN A 234 -0.18 -8.23 10.48
N ILE A 235 -0.55 -7.13 11.15
CA ILE A 235 -1.38 -6.04 10.63
C ILE A 235 -0.52 -4.76 10.66
N GLY A 236 -0.20 -4.20 9.50
CA GLY A 236 0.72 -3.07 9.41
C GLY A 236 2.19 -3.49 9.47
N LYS A 237 3.02 -2.70 10.14
CA LYS A 237 4.49 -2.85 10.20
C LYS A 237 4.96 -3.66 11.41
N ILE A 238 6.03 -4.39 11.20
CA ILE A 238 6.87 -4.97 12.25
C ILE A 238 8.11 -4.08 12.35
N ILE A 239 8.47 -3.68 13.57
CA ILE A 239 9.64 -2.83 13.84
C ILE A 239 10.69 -3.63 14.60
N LEU A 240 11.93 -3.45 14.21
CA LEU A 240 13.10 -3.92 14.96
C LEU A 240 13.65 -2.76 15.77
N ASP A 241 13.75 -2.94 17.08
CA ASP A 241 14.29 -1.94 17.99
C ASP A 241 15.76 -2.30 18.32
N LEU A 242 16.69 -1.41 17.98
CA LEU A 242 18.12 -1.57 18.23
C LEU A 242 18.52 -0.96 19.58
N SER A 243 17.62 -0.32 20.30
CA SER A 243 17.90 0.34 21.58
C SER A 243 17.77 -0.59 22.80
N GLN A 244 17.36 -1.83 22.59
CA GLN A 244 17.17 -2.83 23.64
C GLN A 244 18.25 -3.91 23.60
#